data_af586fcdb40dbcd5b4e7ecf2d4b4a3e2
#
_entry.id   af586fcdb40dbcd5b4e7ecf2d4b4a3e2
#
_cell.length_a   1.000
_cell.length_b   1.000
_cell.length_c   1.000
_cell.angle_alpha   90.00
_cell.angle_beta   90.00
_cell.angle_gamma   90.00
#
_symmetry.space_group_name_H-M   'P 1'
#
loop_
_entity.id
_entity.type
_entity.pdbx_description
1 polymer ?
#
loop_
_entity_poly.entity_id
_entity_poly.type
_entity_poly.pdbx_seq_one_letter_code
_entity_poly.pdbx_strand_id
1 'polypeptide(L)'
;MKTTLQSGVTLTRRVDIDRDRTIDFMGDECRVYATPSLVRDIEHACRDLILEHADAGEDSVGTFVSLHHTAATLMDMWAEITVTVTAVDGRRVRFAVSGNDPLEPICKGEHERFVVDVAKTAERLKGKLAKVAAGAL
;
A
#
# COMPACT_ATOMS: atom_id res chain seq x y z
N MET A 1 -12.16 -9.88 -11.17
CA MET A 1 -10.72 -10.21 -11.04
C MET A 1 -10.32 -11.17 -12.14
N LYS A 2 -9.24 -10.89 -12.80
CA LYS A 2 -8.68 -11.80 -13.80
C LYS A 2 -7.94 -12.96 -13.11
N THR A 3 -7.92 -14.12 -13.74
CA THR A 3 -7.24 -15.31 -13.23
C THR A 3 -5.71 -15.18 -13.23
N THR A 4 -5.19 -14.15 -13.90
CA THR A 4 -3.75 -13.83 -13.91
C THR A 4 -3.27 -13.28 -12.56
N LEU A 5 -4.17 -12.80 -11.70
CA LEU A 5 -3.83 -12.40 -10.33
C LEU A 5 -3.69 -13.66 -9.48
N GLN A 6 -2.46 -14.05 -9.20
CA GLN A 6 -2.15 -15.29 -8.48
C GLN A 6 -0.84 -15.18 -7.72
N SER A 7 -0.61 -16.12 -6.82
CA SER A 7 0.63 -16.19 -6.05
C SER A 7 1.85 -16.16 -6.98
N GLY A 8 2.85 -15.37 -6.61
CA GLY A 8 4.08 -15.17 -7.37
C GLY A 8 4.10 -13.92 -8.25
N VAL A 9 2.94 -13.31 -8.52
CA VAL A 9 2.88 -12.03 -9.25
C VAL A 9 3.54 -10.96 -8.41
N THR A 10 4.43 -10.16 -9.01
CA THR A 10 5.27 -9.22 -8.29
C THR A 10 5.36 -7.87 -9.00
N LEU A 11 5.62 -6.83 -8.24
CA LEU A 11 5.89 -5.48 -8.73
C LEU A 11 7.03 -4.90 -7.91
N THR A 12 8.02 -4.33 -8.60
CA THR A 12 9.08 -3.56 -7.96
C THR A 12 8.97 -2.10 -8.43
N ARG A 13 9.01 -1.19 -7.48
CA ARG A 13 8.84 0.25 -7.74
C ARG A 13 9.92 1.04 -7.02
N ARG A 14 10.56 1.93 -7.76
CA ARG A 14 11.46 2.92 -7.19
C ARG A 14 10.67 4.15 -6.78
N VAL A 15 10.93 4.65 -5.57
CA VAL A 15 10.32 5.85 -5.03
C VAL A 15 11.45 6.83 -4.68
N ASP A 16 11.37 8.04 -5.21
CA ASP A 16 12.28 9.11 -4.81
C ASP A 16 11.77 9.74 -3.52
N ILE A 17 12.65 9.86 -2.53
CA ILE A 17 12.28 10.35 -1.20
C ILE A 17 12.28 11.88 -1.23
N ASP A 18 11.15 12.43 -1.59
CA ASP A 18 10.91 13.88 -1.59
C ASP A 18 10.62 14.39 -0.18
N ARG A 19 10.53 15.71 -0.03
CA ARG A 19 10.31 16.35 1.26
C ARG A 19 9.00 15.91 1.91
N ASP A 20 7.93 15.76 1.14
CA ASP A 20 6.60 15.37 1.65
C ASP A 20 6.59 13.97 2.26
N ARG A 21 7.52 13.11 1.85
CA ARG A 21 7.68 11.76 2.39
C ARG A 21 8.47 11.71 3.68
N THR A 22 8.98 12.86 4.15
CA THR A 22 9.96 12.88 5.24
C THR A 22 9.42 13.51 6.52
N ILE A 23 10.10 13.16 7.63
CA ILE A 23 9.93 13.79 8.94
C ILE A 23 11.24 14.46 9.34
N ASP A 24 11.15 15.45 10.23
CA ASP A 24 12.29 16.30 10.65
C ASP A 24 12.68 16.10 12.12
N PHE A 25 12.36 14.93 12.70
CA PHE A 25 12.59 14.67 14.13
C PHE A 25 14.05 14.83 14.54
N MET A 26 15.00 14.55 13.63
CA MET A 26 16.45 14.72 13.84
C MET A 26 16.98 16.02 13.25
N GLY A 27 16.11 16.99 12.97
CA GLY A 27 16.47 18.25 12.34
C GLY A 27 16.31 18.24 10.82
N ASP A 28 16.26 19.43 10.23
CA ASP A 28 15.98 19.59 8.81
C ASP A 28 17.07 19.03 7.89
N GLU A 29 18.32 18.97 8.38
CA GLU A 29 19.43 18.38 7.62
C GLU A 29 19.42 16.86 7.57
N CYS A 30 18.67 16.24 8.47
CA CYS A 30 18.57 14.77 8.58
C CYS A 30 17.13 14.29 8.41
N ARG A 31 16.41 14.85 7.46
CA ARG A 31 15.05 14.40 7.15
C ARG A 31 15.10 12.99 6.58
N VAL A 32 14.21 12.15 7.08
CA VAL A 32 14.17 10.72 6.73
C VAL A 32 12.79 10.29 6.29
N TYR A 33 12.75 9.27 5.46
CA TYR A 33 11.53 8.63 4.96
C TYR A 33 10.63 8.25 6.15
N ALA A 34 9.46 8.86 6.22
CA ALA A 34 8.52 8.63 7.31
C ALA A 34 7.83 7.27 7.16
N THR A 35 7.66 6.55 8.27
CA THR A 35 6.97 5.25 8.26
C THR A 35 5.57 5.31 7.66
N PRO A 36 4.69 6.27 7.99
CA PRO A 36 3.40 6.35 7.32
C PRO A 36 3.48 6.60 5.82
N SER A 37 4.48 7.34 5.35
CA SER A 37 4.70 7.55 3.91
C SER A 37 5.15 6.27 3.22
N LEU A 38 6.01 5.49 3.86
CA LEU A 38 6.42 4.16 3.38
C LEU A 38 5.21 3.23 3.26
N VAL A 39 4.36 3.19 4.28
CA VAL A 39 3.12 2.40 4.27
C VAL A 39 2.23 2.82 3.09
N ARG A 40 2.05 4.13 2.88
CA ARG A 40 1.26 4.64 1.75
C ARG A 40 1.83 4.20 0.41
N ASP A 41 3.14 4.30 0.22
CA ASP A 41 3.79 3.89 -1.02
C ASP A 41 3.65 2.38 -1.26
N ILE A 42 3.71 1.57 -0.20
CA ILE A 42 3.45 0.13 -0.26
C ILE A 42 2.00 -0.15 -0.67
N GLU A 43 1.04 0.52 -0.05
CA GLU A 43 -0.37 0.35 -0.37
C GLU A 43 -0.65 0.69 -1.83
N HIS A 44 -0.08 1.78 -2.33
CA HIS A 44 -0.25 2.19 -3.73
C HIS A 44 0.35 1.17 -4.69
N ALA A 45 1.53 0.63 -4.38
CA ALA A 45 2.15 -0.41 -5.21
C ALA A 45 1.28 -1.68 -5.27
N CYS A 46 0.77 -2.13 -4.14
CA CYS A 46 -0.11 -3.30 -4.08
C CYS A 46 -1.43 -3.06 -4.81
N ARG A 47 -2.04 -1.88 -4.62
CA ARG A 47 -3.26 -1.48 -5.33
C ARG A 47 -3.05 -1.47 -6.83
N ASP A 48 -1.96 -0.88 -7.31
CA ASP A 48 -1.66 -0.78 -8.73
C ASP A 48 -1.42 -2.17 -9.35
N LEU A 49 -0.78 -3.08 -8.61
CA LEU A 49 -0.61 -4.45 -9.05
C LEU A 49 -1.96 -5.17 -9.21
N ILE A 50 -2.87 -5.00 -8.26
CA ILE A 50 -4.23 -5.53 -8.37
C ILE A 50 -4.95 -4.94 -9.57
N LEU A 51 -4.84 -3.62 -9.79
CA LEU A 51 -5.52 -2.94 -10.90
C LEU A 51 -5.06 -3.46 -12.28
N GLU A 52 -3.82 -3.92 -12.41
CA GLU A 52 -3.33 -4.56 -13.64
C GLU A 52 -4.09 -5.86 -13.96
N HIS A 53 -4.71 -6.47 -12.96
CA HIS A 53 -5.42 -7.75 -13.06
C HIS A 53 -6.90 -7.65 -12.70
N ALA A 54 -7.42 -6.44 -12.53
CA ALA A 54 -8.81 -6.19 -12.19
C ALA A 54 -9.68 -6.13 -13.44
N ASP A 55 -10.95 -6.45 -13.26
CA ASP A 55 -11.98 -6.21 -14.27
C ASP A 55 -12.48 -4.76 -14.17
N ALA A 56 -13.19 -4.29 -15.19
CA ALA A 56 -13.78 -2.96 -15.17
C ALA A 56 -14.71 -2.80 -13.95
N GLY A 57 -14.61 -1.65 -13.26
CA GLY A 57 -15.43 -1.35 -12.10
C GLY A 57 -14.91 -1.93 -10.79
N GLU A 58 -13.77 -2.62 -10.80
CA GLU A 58 -13.13 -3.15 -9.61
C GLU A 58 -11.99 -2.26 -9.12
N ASP A 59 -11.78 -2.25 -7.82
CA ASP A 59 -10.63 -1.67 -7.14
C ASP A 59 -10.35 -2.52 -5.89
N SER A 60 -9.51 -2.04 -5.00
CA SER A 60 -9.25 -2.74 -3.74
C SER A 60 -9.09 -1.75 -2.60
N VAL A 61 -9.33 -2.24 -1.40
CA VAL A 61 -9.12 -1.51 -0.14
C VAL A 61 -8.15 -2.27 0.74
N GLY A 62 -7.29 -1.54 1.45
CA GLY A 62 -6.38 -2.13 2.43
C GLY A 62 -7.13 -2.61 3.66
N THR A 63 -6.81 -3.81 4.12
CA THR A 63 -7.45 -4.44 5.29
C THR A 63 -6.48 -4.83 6.39
N PHE A 64 -5.20 -4.93 6.09
CA PHE A 64 -4.17 -5.30 7.05
C PHE A 64 -2.80 -4.83 6.55
N VAL A 65 -1.99 -4.34 7.47
CA VAL A 65 -0.57 -4.04 7.22
C VAL A 65 0.24 -4.38 8.47
N SER A 66 1.36 -5.04 8.26
CA SER A 66 2.37 -5.29 9.28
C SER A 66 3.72 -5.00 8.67
N LEU A 67 4.48 -4.10 9.28
CA LEU A 67 5.72 -3.61 8.69
C LEU A 67 6.77 -3.37 9.76
N HIS A 68 7.97 -3.88 9.51
CA HIS A 68 9.18 -3.48 10.22
C HIS A 68 9.94 -2.50 9.35
N HIS A 69 10.09 -1.27 9.80
CA HIS A 69 10.88 -0.23 9.17
C HIS A 69 12.25 -0.20 9.86
N THR A 70 13.21 -0.90 9.26
CA THR A 70 14.45 -1.31 9.94
C THR A 70 15.64 -0.38 9.74
N ALA A 71 15.58 0.51 8.76
CA ALA A 71 16.65 1.48 8.50
C ALA A 71 16.06 2.75 7.92
N ALA A 72 16.69 3.88 8.24
CA ALA A 72 16.28 5.19 7.77
C ALA A 72 16.85 5.46 6.37
N THR A 73 16.03 6.06 5.51
CA THR A 73 16.43 6.55 4.19
C THR A 73 16.33 8.06 4.18
N LEU A 74 17.39 8.74 3.80
CA LEU A 74 17.45 10.20 3.80
C LEU A 74 16.65 10.80 2.63
N MET A 75 16.16 12.02 2.83
CA MET A 75 15.60 12.84 1.76
C MET A 75 16.58 12.91 0.58
N ASP A 76 16.06 12.93 -0.64
CA ASP A 76 16.78 12.95 -1.90
C ASP A 76 17.48 11.63 -2.29
N MET A 77 17.43 10.62 -1.42
CA MET A 77 17.75 9.24 -1.80
C MET A 77 16.54 8.60 -2.50
N TRP A 78 16.70 7.37 -2.91
CA TRP A 78 15.58 6.55 -3.42
C TRP A 78 15.38 5.31 -2.55
N ALA A 79 14.18 4.77 -2.61
CA ALA A 79 13.86 3.46 -2.06
C ALA A 79 13.26 2.59 -3.17
N GLU A 80 13.56 1.31 -3.15
CA GLU A 80 12.99 0.32 -4.06
C GLU A 80 12.10 -0.63 -3.26
N ILE A 81 10.82 -0.62 -3.58
CA ILE A 81 9.80 -1.41 -2.90
C ILE A 81 9.40 -2.57 -3.80
N THR A 82 9.43 -3.79 -3.28
CA THR A 82 8.97 -5.00 -3.96
C THR A 82 7.77 -5.57 -3.22
N VAL A 83 6.68 -5.76 -3.94
CA VAL A 83 5.47 -6.40 -3.44
C VAL A 83 5.18 -7.65 -4.26
N THR A 84 4.91 -8.76 -3.59
CA THR A 84 4.70 -10.06 -4.23
C THR A 84 3.43 -10.68 -3.66
N VAL A 85 2.53 -11.09 -4.53
CA VAL A 85 1.32 -11.80 -4.13
C VAL A 85 1.72 -13.16 -3.55
N THR A 86 1.31 -13.44 -2.32
CA THR A 86 1.56 -14.72 -1.65
C THR A 86 0.34 -15.61 -1.62
N ALA A 87 -0.85 -15.03 -1.65
CA ALA A 87 -2.10 -15.78 -1.68
C ALA A 87 -3.24 -14.95 -2.26
N VAL A 88 -4.12 -15.61 -3.00
CA VAL A 88 -5.39 -15.06 -3.44
C VAL A 88 -6.48 -16.02 -2.97
N ASP A 89 -7.34 -15.56 -2.06
CA ASP A 89 -8.41 -16.33 -1.48
C ASP A 89 -9.74 -15.58 -1.71
N GLY A 90 -10.45 -15.96 -2.76
CA GLY A 90 -11.61 -15.21 -3.21
C GLY A 90 -11.18 -13.79 -3.60
N ARG A 91 -11.75 -12.80 -2.92
CA ARG A 91 -11.41 -11.37 -3.15
C ARG A 91 -10.31 -10.85 -2.23
N ARG A 92 -9.78 -11.68 -1.35
CA ARG A 92 -8.67 -11.31 -0.47
C ARG A 92 -7.35 -11.60 -1.16
N VAL A 93 -6.49 -10.59 -1.21
CA VAL A 93 -5.14 -10.69 -1.79
C VAL A 93 -4.12 -10.36 -0.72
N ARG A 94 -3.19 -11.27 -0.48
CA ARG A 94 -2.12 -11.11 0.49
C ARG A 94 -0.80 -10.89 -0.22
N PHE A 95 0.01 -9.98 0.31
CA PHE A 95 1.32 -9.62 -0.23
C PHE A 95 2.42 -9.80 0.79
N ALA A 96 3.58 -10.27 0.34
CA ALA A 96 4.85 -10.06 1.03
C ALA A 96 5.46 -8.75 0.52
N VAL A 97 6.06 -7.98 1.41
CA VAL A 97 6.63 -6.67 1.10
C VAL A 97 8.07 -6.62 1.57
N SER A 98 8.94 -6.07 0.74
CA SER A 98 10.31 -5.76 1.10
C SER A 98 10.72 -4.45 0.46
N GLY A 99 11.75 -3.82 1.01
CA GLY A 99 12.29 -2.60 0.45
C GLY A 99 13.76 -2.42 0.82
N ASN A 100 14.47 -1.72 -0.04
CA ASN A 100 15.86 -1.34 0.18
C ASN A 100 16.12 0.06 -0.36
N ASP A 101 17.12 0.72 0.18
CA ASP A 101 17.66 1.95 -0.36
C ASP A 101 19.02 1.67 -1.01
N PRO A 102 19.78 2.69 -1.47
CA PRO A 102 21.07 2.46 -2.13
C PRO A 102 22.10 1.70 -1.29
N LEU A 103 21.93 1.65 0.02
CA LEU A 103 22.93 1.10 0.94
C LEU A 103 22.51 -0.19 1.62
N GLU A 104 21.19 -0.41 1.85
CA GLU A 104 20.74 -1.45 2.78
C GLU A 104 19.25 -1.78 2.63
N PRO A 105 18.82 -2.95 3.13
CA PRO A 105 17.39 -3.21 3.33
C PRO A 105 16.81 -2.23 4.35
N ILE A 106 15.59 -1.74 4.07
CA ILE A 106 14.95 -0.74 4.93
C ILE A 106 13.63 -1.22 5.54
N CYS A 107 13.00 -2.21 4.94
CA CYS A 107 11.71 -2.70 5.46
C CYS A 107 11.41 -4.12 5.03
N LYS A 108 10.53 -4.76 5.82
CA LYS A 108 9.96 -6.06 5.52
C LYS A 108 8.60 -6.18 6.21
N GLY A 109 7.65 -6.79 5.55
CA GLY A 109 6.33 -6.99 6.12
C GLY A 109 5.34 -7.66 5.21
N GLU A 110 4.07 -7.47 5.55
CA GLU A 110 2.93 -8.04 4.85
C GLU A 110 1.82 -7.01 4.69
N HIS A 111 1.03 -7.18 3.64
CA HIS A 111 -0.13 -6.34 3.38
C HIS A 111 -1.26 -7.19 2.83
N GLU A 112 -2.49 -6.88 3.22
CA GLU A 112 -3.69 -7.51 2.66
C GLU A 112 -4.60 -6.45 2.10
N ARG A 113 -5.21 -6.78 0.97
CA ARG A 113 -6.24 -5.97 0.33
C ARG A 113 -7.44 -6.82 -0.01
N PHE A 114 -8.58 -6.17 -0.12
CA PHE A 114 -9.83 -6.81 -0.51
C PHE A 114 -10.32 -6.16 -1.80
N VAL A 115 -10.54 -6.97 -2.83
CA VAL A 115 -11.04 -6.49 -4.13
C VAL A 115 -12.53 -6.22 -4.01
N VAL A 116 -12.93 -5.03 -4.42
CA VAL A 116 -14.32 -4.57 -4.30
C VAL A 116 -14.89 -4.15 -5.66
N ASP A 117 -16.20 -4.27 -5.78
CA ASP A 117 -16.95 -3.59 -6.84
C ASP A 117 -17.16 -2.15 -6.40
N VAL A 118 -16.63 -1.19 -7.17
CA VAL A 118 -16.62 0.23 -6.80
C VAL A 118 -18.05 0.75 -6.63
N ALA A 119 -18.95 0.43 -7.54
CA ALA A 119 -20.33 0.91 -7.51
C ALA A 119 -21.08 0.40 -6.26
N LYS A 120 -20.94 -0.89 -5.95
CA LYS A 120 -21.56 -1.49 -4.75
C LYS A 120 -20.98 -0.93 -3.47
N THR A 121 -19.68 -0.73 -3.44
CA THR A 121 -19.00 -0.14 -2.28
C THR A 121 -19.44 1.30 -2.05
N ALA A 122 -19.50 2.10 -3.11
CA ALA A 122 -19.98 3.48 -3.04
C ALA A 122 -21.43 3.55 -2.51
N GLU A 123 -22.29 2.66 -2.96
CA GLU A 123 -23.69 2.57 -2.52
C GLU A 123 -23.77 2.26 -1.01
N ARG A 124 -22.98 1.29 -0.57
CA ARG A 124 -22.92 0.93 0.86
C ARG A 124 -22.41 2.08 1.72
N LEU A 125 -21.39 2.82 1.25
CA LEU A 125 -20.83 3.97 1.95
C LEU A 125 -21.82 5.14 2.01
N LYS A 126 -22.58 5.38 0.95
CA LYS A 126 -23.66 6.36 0.96
C LYS A 126 -24.73 6.00 1.98
N GLY A 127 -25.06 4.71 2.11
CA GLY A 127 -25.97 4.21 3.12
C GLY A 127 -25.49 4.46 4.55
N LYS A 128 -24.19 4.25 4.79
CA LYS A 128 -23.55 4.56 6.07
C LYS A 128 -23.59 6.05 6.36
N LEU A 129 -23.29 6.90 5.38
CA LEU A 129 -23.34 8.36 5.50
C LEU A 129 -24.78 8.81 5.85
N ALA A 130 -25.79 8.26 5.21
CA ALA A 130 -27.19 8.57 5.50
C ALA A 130 -27.56 8.23 6.94
N LYS A 131 -27.08 7.12 7.49
CA LYS A 131 -27.30 6.73 8.89
C LYS A 131 -26.66 7.71 9.85
N VAL A 132 -25.46 8.17 9.57
CA VAL A 132 -24.78 9.20 10.38
C VAL A 132 -25.58 10.50 10.33
N ALA A 133 -26.01 10.94 9.16
CA ALA A 133 -26.84 12.16 9.00
C ALA A 133 -28.18 12.06 9.75
N ALA A 134 -28.74 10.84 9.91
CA ALA A 134 -29.96 10.58 10.67
C ALA A 134 -29.70 10.50 12.20
N GLY A 135 -28.49 10.72 12.67
CA GLY A 135 -28.16 10.75 14.10
C GLY A 135 -27.84 9.38 14.70
N ALA A 136 -27.33 8.43 13.92
CA ALA A 136 -26.96 7.08 14.41
C ALA A 136 -25.65 7.04 15.22
N LEU A 137 -25.11 8.19 15.58
CA LEU A 137 -23.88 8.32 16.39
C LEU A 137 -24.16 8.09 17.89
#